data_6b9b0d8f0fa997219b18978c928a9f48
#
_entry.id   6b9b0d8f0fa997219b18978c928a9f48
#
_cell.length_a   1.000
_cell.length_b   1.000
_cell.length_c   1.000
_cell.angle_alpha   90.00
_cell.angle_beta   90.00
_cell.angle_gamma   90.00
#
_symmetry.space_group_name_H-M   'P 1'
#
loop_
_entity.id
_entity.type
_entity.pdbx_description
1 polymer ?
#
loop_
_entity_poly.entity_id
_entity_poly.type
_entity_poly.pdbx_seq_one_letter_code
_entity_poly.pdbx_strand_id
1 'polypeptide(L)'
;MKIVVCVKQVPDTTEVRLDPVTNTLIRDGVPSIINPDDKAGIEAALRIKEEVGGTVTIVSMGPPQADVALREALAMGADDAILISDRAFGGADTWATSSTIAAALKKLEFDLIITGRQAIDGDTAQVGPQIAEHLGIPQISYVENIQVEGETLLVKR
;
A
#
# COMPACT_ATOMS: atom_id res chain seq x y z
N MET A 1 7.83 -16.71 6.18
CA MET A 1 6.56 -15.97 6.28
C MET A 1 6.23 -15.36 4.91
N LYS A 2 5.00 -15.46 4.44
CA LYS A 2 4.55 -14.81 3.20
C LYS A 2 3.86 -13.50 3.56
N ILE A 3 4.48 -12.37 3.23
CA ILE A 3 3.99 -11.04 3.59
C ILE A 3 3.51 -10.35 2.32
N VAL A 4 2.30 -9.79 2.36
CA VAL A 4 1.79 -8.92 1.30
C VAL A 4 1.75 -7.49 1.82
N VAL A 5 2.26 -6.54 1.03
CA VAL A 5 2.18 -5.12 1.33
C VAL A 5 1.33 -4.42 0.27
N CYS A 6 0.25 -3.79 0.69
CA CYS A 6 -0.57 -2.97 -0.20
C CYS A 6 0.03 -1.57 -0.27
N VAL A 7 0.26 -1.08 -1.48
CA VAL A 7 0.86 0.24 -1.71
C VAL A 7 0.02 1.06 -2.69
N LYS A 8 0.10 2.36 -2.56
CA LYS A 8 -0.51 3.32 -3.48
C LYS A 8 0.53 4.26 -4.05
N GLN A 9 0.49 4.47 -5.36
CA GLN A 9 1.18 5.59 -5.98
C GLN A 9 0.35 6.85 -5.76
N VAL A 10 0.97 7.90 -5.26
CA VAL A 10 0.34 9.20 -4.98
C VAL A 10 1.14 10.33 -5.61
N PRO A 11 0.51 11.48 -5.95
CA PRO A 11 1.27 12.67 -6.34
C PRO A 11 2.20 13.12 -5.20
N ASP A 12 3.41 13.54 -5.52
CA ASP A 12 4.31 14.17 -4.56
C ASP A 12 3.78 15.56 -4.20
N THR A 13 3.10 15.66 -3.06
CA THR A 13 2.48 16.90 -2.59
C THR A 13 3.48 17.95 -2.12
N THR A 14 4.75 17.59 -2.00
CA THR A 14 5.82 18.57 -1.65
C THR A 14 6.19 19.46 -2.84
N GLU A 15 5.88 19.03 -4.08
CA GLU A 15 6.12 19.77 -5.32
C GLU A 15 4.85 20.40 -5.91
N VAL A 16 3.98 20.91 -5.06
CA VAL A 16 2.73 21.55 -5.49
C VAL A 16 3.02 22.87 -6.21
N ARG A 17 2.57 22.96 -7.47
CA ARG A 17 2.59 24.22 -8.25
C ARG A 17 1.17 24.73 -8.39
N LEU A 18 0.98 26.02 -8.11
CA LEU A 18 -0.28 26.72 -8.39
C LEU A 18 -0.20 27.41 -9.76
N ASP A 19 -1.26 27.29 -10.54
CA ASP A 19 -1.44 28.11 -11.72
C ASP A 19 -1.57 29.57 -11.28
N PRO A 20 -0.69 30.48 -11.75
CA PRO A 20 -0.68 31.86 -11.29
C PRO A 20 -1.91 32.68 -11.77
N VAL A 21 -2.67 32.16 -12.74
CA VAL A 21 -3.86 32.85 -13.31
C VAL A 21 -5.13 32.33 -12.63
N THR A 22 -5.29 31.02 -12.49
CA THR A 22 -6.53 30.41 -11.98
C THR A 22 -6.46 30.10 -10.48
N ASN A 23 -5.26 30.18 -9.88
CA ASN A 23 -4.98 29.82 -8.49
C ASN A 23 -5.40 28.36 -8.15
N THR A 24 -5.42 27.50 -9.17
CA THR A 24 -5.70 26.06 -9.04
C THR A 24 -4.42 25.24 -9.05
N LEU A 25 -4.46 24.06 -8.46
CA LEU A 25 -3.35 23.11 -8.48
C LEU A 25 -3.05 22.63 -9.91
N ILE A 26 -1.82 22.87 -10.39
CA ILE A 26 -1.30 22.25 -11.60
C ILE A 26 -0.92 20.80 -11.24
N ARG A 27 -1.69 19.85 -11.73
CA ARG A 27 -1.44 18.43 -11.53
C ARG A 27 -0.53 17.82 -12.61
N ASP A 28 -0.44 18.47 -13.76
CA ASP A 28 0.41 18.03 -14.86
C ASP A 28 1.89 18.23 -14.52
N GLY A 29 2.67 17.15 -14.61
CA GLY A 29 4.11 17.15 -14.32
C GLY A 29 4.48 17.07 -12.85
N VAL A 30 3.52 16.82 -11.93
CA VAL A 30 3.83 16.50 -10.53
C VAL A 30 4.38 15.08 -10.48
N PRO A 31 5.60 14.85 -9.93
CA PRO A 31 6.12 13.52 -9.73
C PRO A 31 5.18 12.67 -8.90
N SER A 32 5.13 11.39 -9.19
CA SER A 32 4.40 10.41 -8.37
C SER A 32 5.39 9.60 -7.56
N ILE A 33 5.03 9.32 -6.31
CA ILE A 33 5.83 8.57 -5.34
C ILE A 33 5.02 7.41 -4.76
N ILE A 34 5.70 6.46 -4.13
CA ILE A 34 5.03 5.53 -3.21
C ILE A 34 4.52 6.35 -2.03
N ASN A 35 3.26 6.13 -1.63
CA ASN A 35 2.71 6.77 -0.43
C ASN A 35 3.64 6.55 0.78
N PRO A 36 4.02 7.60 1.54
CA PRO A 36 5.01 7.49 2.61
C PRO A 36 4.68 6.43 3.67
N ASP A 37 3.41 6.35 4.12
CA ASP A 37 2.99 5.34 5.09
C ASP A 37 3.12 3.92 4.52
N ASP A 38 2.88 3.73 3.21
CA ASP A 38 3.04 2.43 2.56
C ASP A 38 4.52 2.08 2.41
N LYS A 39 5.39 3.06 2.16
CA LYS A 39 6.84 2.86 2.09
C LYS A 39 7.40 2.40 3.45
N ALA A 40 6.90 2.96 4.56
CA ALA A 40 7.20 2.46 5.90
C ALA A 40 6.70 1.02 6.11
N GLY A 41 5.54 0.67 5.54
CA GLY A 41 5.02 -0.70 5.53
C GLY A 41 5.92 -1.68 4.77
N ILE A 42 6.48 -1.28 3.62
CA ILE A 42 7.46 -2.08 2.86
C ILE A 42 8.69 -2.33 3.73
N GLU A 43 9.24 -1.30 4.36
CA GLU A 43 10.41 -1.40 5.22
C GLU A 43 10.18 -2.35 6.40
N ALA A 44 9.00 -2.27 7.02
CA ALA A 44 8.62 -3.18 8.10
C ALA A 44 8.55 -4.64 7.61
N ALA A 45 7.97 -4.89 6.44
CA ALA A 45 7.89 -6.21 5.83
C ALA A 45 9.28 -6.79 5.51
N LEU A 46 10.18 -5.97 4.97
CA LEU A 46 11.54 -6.39 4.63
C LEU A 46 12.34 -6.74 5.89
N ARG A 47 12.21 -5.97 6.98
CA ARG A 47 12.84 -6.30 8.27
C ARG A 47 12.33 -7.63 8.82
N ILE A 48 11.03 -7.89 8.77
CA ILE A 48 10.46 -9.18 9.19
C ILE A 48 11.03 -10.31 8.31
N LYS A 49 11.09 -10.11 6.98
CA LYS A 49 11.68 -11.08 6.06
C LYS A 49 13.15 -11.38 6.39
N GLU A 50 13.94 -10.37 6.73
CA GLU A 50 15.34 -10.54 7.15
C GLU A 50 15.48 -11.35 8.45
N GLU A 51 14.55 -11.14 9.40
CA GLU A 51 14.58 -11.80 10.70
C GLU A 51 14.13 -13.26 10.65
N VAL A 52 13.02 -13.56 9.97
CA VAL A 52 12.39 -14.89 10.01
C VAL A 52 12.37 -15.62 8.66
N GLY A 53 12.87 -15.00 7.63
CA GLY A 53 12.80 -15.52 6.26
C GLY A 53 11.41 -15.41 5.64
N GLY A 54 11.33 -15.74 4.35
CA GLY A 54 10.07 -15.74 3.60
C GLY A 54 10.10 -14.82 2.38
N THR A 55 8.93 -14.34 1.98
CA THR A 55 8.75 -13.50 0.78
C THR A 55 7.90 -12.28 1.06
N VAL A 56 8.19 -11.19 0.35
CA VAL A 56 7.41 -9.94 0.36
C VAL A 56 6.86 -9.70 -1.04
N THR A 57 5.53 -9.69 -1.16
CA THR A 57 4.82 -9.38 -2.40
C THR A 57 4.14 -8.02 -2.26
N ILE A 58 4.38 -7.14 -3.20
CA ILE A 58 3.74 -5.82 -3.25
C ILE A 58 2.48 -5.88 -4.10
N VAL A 59 1.39 -5.29 -3.63
CA VAL A 59 0.13 -5.20 -4.37
C VAL A 59 -0.29 -3.74 -4.47
N SER A 60 -0.58 -3.28 -5.67
CA SER A 60 -1.12 -1.94 -5.91
C SER A 60 -2.34 -2.00 -6.80
N MET A 61 -3.37 -1.24 -6.49
CA MET A 61 -4.50 -0.95 -7.38
C MET A 61 -4.33 0.45 -7.95
N GLY A 62 -4.22 0.55 -9.26
CA GLY A 62 -4.00 1.84 -9.89
C GLY A 62 -3.92 1.77 -11.41
N PRO A 63 -3.71 2.92 -12.06
CA PRO A 63 -3.51 2.98 -13.50
C PRO A 63 -2.17 2.36 -13.90
N PRO A 64 -1.95 2.07 -15.19
CA PRO A 64 -0.71 1.42 -15.66
C PRO A 64 0.58 2.10 -15.22
N GLN A 65 0.59 3.42 -15.05
CA GLN A 65 1.78 4.16 -14.58
C GLN A 65 2.16 3.85 -13.12
N ALA A 66 1.30 3.23 -12.33
CA ALA A 66 1.63 2.77 -10.98
C ALA A 66 2.72 1.66 -10.99
N ASP A 67 3.02 1.08 -12.15
CA ASP A 67 4.17 0.18 -12.35
C ASP A 67 5.49 0.79 -11.86
N VAL A 68 5.67 2.10 -11.97
CA VAL A 68 6.89 2.78 -11.48
C VAL A 68 7.06 2.60 -9.97
N ALA A 69 5.99 2.75 -9.19
CA ALA A 69 6.02 2.55 -7.73
C ALA A 69 6.31 1.08 -7.38
N LEU A 70 5.77 0.14 -8.15
CA LEU A 70 6.06 -1.29 -7.96
C LEU A 70 7.52 -1.63 -8.24
N ARG A 71 8.12 -1.04 -9.28
CA ARG A 71 9.55 -1.20 -9.58
C ARG A 71 10.44 -0.62 -8.48
N GLU A 72 10.05 0.52 -7.89
CA GLU A 72 10.74 1.08 -6.74
C GLU A 72 10.69 0.11 -5.54
N ALA A 73 9.52 -0.46 -5.25
CA ALA A 73 9.36 -1.43 -4.17
C ALA A 73 10.19 -2.71 -4.39
N LEU A 74 10.28 -3.21 -5.63
CA LEU A 74 11.18 -4.31 -5.99
C LEU A 74 12.65 -3.94 -5.80
N ALA A 75 13.05 -2.71 -6.16
CA ALA A 75 14.40 -2.22 -5.93
C ALA A 75 14.74 -2.05 -4.44
N MET A 76 13.73 -1.86 -3.57
CA MET A 76 13.91 -1.86 -2.12
C MET A 76 14.17 -3.26 -1.55
N GLY A 77 13.83 -4.33 -2.28
CA GLY A 77 14.08 -5.71 -1.84
C GLY A 77 12.86 -6.63 -1.79
N ALA A 78 11.69 -6.17 -2.27
CA ALA A 78 10.52 -7.04 -2.43
C ALA A 78 10.80 -8.12 -3.48
N ASP A 79 10.16 -9.30 -3.32
CA ASP A 79 10.39 -10.47 -4.18
C ASP A 79 9.48 -10.46 -5.41
N ASP A 80 8.27 -9.91 -5.27
CA ASP A 80 7.26 -9.88 -6.33
C ASP A 80 6.38 -8.64 -6.24
N ALA A 81 5.73 -8.30 -7.35
CA ALA A 81 4.85 -7.14 -7.42
C ALA A 81 3.67 -7.38 -8.36
N ILE A 82 2.48 -7.01 -7.93
CA ILE A 82 1.22 -7.20 -8.64
C ILE A 82 0.51 -5.86 -8.82
N LEU A 83 0.23 -5.50 -10.06
CA LEU A 83 -0.61 -4.36 -10.40
C LEU A 83 -2.02 -4.82 -10.75
N ILE A 84 -3.00 -4.31 -10.00
CA ILE A 84 -4.43 -4.48 -10.28
C ILE A 84 -4.87 -3.23 -11.04
N SER A 85 -5.08 -3.36 -12.36
CA SER A 85 -5.36 -2.21 -13.21
C SER A 85 -6.49 -2.48 -14.19
N ASP A 86 -7.49 -1.60 -14.17
CA ASP A 86 -8.57 -1.54 -15.15
C ASP A 86 -9.13 -0.10 -15.18
N ARG A 87 -9.64 0.32 -16.33
CA ARG A 87 -10.30 1.63 -16.47
C ARG A 87 -11.52 1.78 -15.59
N ALA A 88 -12.23 0.67 -15.31
CA ALA A 88 -13.40 0.64 -14.45
C ALA A 88 -13.08 1.01 -12.98
N PHE A 89 -11.81 0.96 -12.57
CA PHE A 89 -11.40 1.32 -11.21
C PHE A 89 -11.22 2.84 -11.02
N GLY A 90 -11.27 3.61 -12.11
CA GLY A 90 -11.19 5.07 -12.04
C GLY A 90 -12.34 5.67 -11.23
N GLY A 91 -12.01 6.50 -10.22
CA GLY A 91 -13.02 7.11 -9.34
C GLY A 91 -13.59 6.19 -8.27
N ALA A 92 -13.01 5.01 -8.05
CA ALA A 92 -13.42 4.09 -6.97
C ALA A 92 -13.30 4.78 -5.61
N ASP A 93 -14.34 4.64 -4.78
CA ASP A 93 -14.31 5.01 -3.38
C ASP A 93 -13.53 3.97 -2.55
N THR A 94 -13.47 4.14 -1.23
CA THR A 94 -12.75 3.24 -0.35
C THR A 94 -13.36 1.84 -0.31
N TRP A 95 -14.68 1.70 -0.45
CA TRP A 95 -15.36 0.42 -0.49
C TRP A 95 -15.02 -0.36 -1.77
N ALA A 96 -15.14 0.27 -2.93
CA ALA A 96 -14.81 -0.34 -4.22
C ALA A 96 -13.32 -0.69 -4.29
N THR A 97 -12.44 0.18 -3.79
CA THR A 97 -11.00 -0.06 -3.72
C THR A 97 -10.68 -1.25 -2.84
N SER A 98 -11.16 -1.27 -1.60
CA SER A 98 -10.85 -2.34 -0.65
C SER A 98 -11.43 -3.69 -1.07
N SER A 99 -12.64 -3.73 -1.64
CA SER A 99 -13.25 -4.96 -2.15
C SER A 99 -12.48 -5.54 -3.35
N THR A 100 -12.01 -4.67 -4.25
CA THR A 100 -11.19 -5.07 -5.41
C THR A 100 -9.84 -5.65 -4.97
N ILE A 101 -9.15 -4.95 -4.06
CA ILE A 101 -7.87 -5.43 -3.51
C ILE A 101 -8.09 -6.76 -2.77
N ALA A 102 -9.10 -6.86 -1.91
CA ALA A 102 -9.41 -8.09 -1.19
C ALA A 102 -9.72 -9.27 -2.13
N ALA A 103 -10.44 -9.02 -3.24
CA ALA A 103 -10.71 -10.04 -4.24
C ALA A 103 -9.42 -10.56 -4.92
N ALA A 104 -8.44 -9.68 -5.15
CA ALA A 104 -7.13 -10.09 -5.66
C ALA A 104 -6.33 -10.85 -4.59
N LEU A 105 -6.33 -10.38 -3.34
CA LEU A 105 -5.64 -11.02 -2.23
C LEU A 105 -6.14 -12.43 -1.94
N LYS A 106 -7.43 -12.70 -2.13
CA LYS A 106 -8.00 -14.07 -2.01
C LYS A 106 -7.39 -15.09 -2.98
N LYS A 107 -6.68 -14.64 -4.01
CA LYS A 107 -5.99 -15.51 -4.97
C LYS A 107 -4.52 -15.74 -4.60
N LEU A 108 -4.04 -15.10 -3.57
CA LEU A 108 -2.67 -15.21 -3.08
C LEU A 108 -2.63 -15.99 -1.78
N GLU A 109 -1.49 -16.61 -1.52
CA GLU A 109 -1.17 -17.16 -0.20
C GLU A 109 -0.43 -16.10 0.61
N PHE A 110 -0.89 -15.84 1.82
CA PHE A 110 -0.25 -14.90 2.74
C PHE A 110 -0.45 -15.31 4.19
N ASP A 111 0.54 -14.97 5.02
CA ASP A 111 0.48 -15.10 6.47
C ASP A 111 0.18 -13.73 7.12
N LEU A 112 0.64 -12.65 6.50
CA LEU A 112 0.50 -11.27 6.99
C LEU A 112 0.23 -10.31 5.83
N ILE A 113 -0.69 -9.37 6.06
CA ILE A 113 -0.91 -8.23 5.18
C ILE A 113 -0.50 -6.96 5.94
N ILE A 114 0.29 -6.11 5.31
CA ILE A 114 0.67 -4.79 5.82
C ILE A 114 0.10 -3.72 4.88
N THR A 115 -0.49 -2.70 5.44
CA THR A 115 -0.96 -1.51 4.72
C THR A 115 -0.44 -0.26 5.40
N GLY A 116 -0.21 0.81 4.66
CA GLY A 116 -0.08 2.12 5.26
C GLY A 116 -1.35 2.51 6.01
N ARG A 117 -1.24 3.44 6.94
CA ARG A 117 -2.38 3.96 7.70
C ARG A 117 -3.36 4.67 6.76
N GLN A 118 -2.85 5.54 5.89
CA GLN A 118 -3.64 6.33 4.94
C GLN A 118 -2.78 6.79 3.75
N ALA A 119 -3.43 7.20 2.67
CA ALA A 119 -2.77 7.84 1.53
C ALA A 119 -2.81 9.37 1.71
N ILE A 120 -1.69 10.05 1.40
CA ILE A 120 -1.56 11.50 1.59
C ILE A 120 -2.45 12.34 0.64
N ASP A 121 -2.97 11.73 -0.41
CA ASP A 121 -3.87 12.39 -1.38
C ASP A 121 -5.36 12.27 -1.03
N GLY A 122 -5.74 11.31 -0.20
CA GLY A 122 -7.14 11.05 0.13
C GLY A 122 -7.48 11.08 1.62
N ASP A 123 -6.52 10.84 2.50
CA ASP A 123 -6.59 10.92 3.97
C ASP A 123 -7.76 10.16 4.62
N THR A 124 -8.27 9.10 3.99
CA THR A 124 -9.45 8.40 4.51
C THR A 124 -9.15 7.43 5.66
N ALA A 125 -7.95 6.85 5.70
CA ALA A 125 -7.52 5.83 6.67
C ALA A 125 -8.47 4.61 6.79
N GLN A 126 -9.18 4.26 5.72
CA GLN A 126 -10.25 3.25 5.73
C GLN A 126 -9.90 1.98 4.97
N VAL A 127 -9.06 2.06 3.93
CA VAL A 127 -8.83 0.95 2.99
C VAL A 127 -8.25 -0.28 3.69
N GLY A 128 -7.25 -0.12 4.56
CA GLY A 128 -6.65 -1.24 5.31
C GLY A 128 -7.66 -2.01 6.16
N PRO A 129 -8.37 -1.34 7.10
CA PRO A 129 -9.44 -1.97 7.88
C PRO A 129 -10.55 -2.62 7.03
N GLN A 130 -10.96 -1.99 5.93
CA GLN A 130 -11.96 -2.56 5.03
C GLN A 130 -11.46 -3.82 4.31
N ILE A 131 -10.18 -3.88 3.91
CA ILE A 131 -9.57 -5.09 3.34
C ILE A 131 -9.67 -6.24 4.35
N ALA A 132 -9.32 -5.99 5.61
CA ALA A 132 -9.41 -7.00 6.67
C ALA A 132 -10.84 -7.52 6.86
N GLU A 133 -11.84 -6.62 6.85
CA GLU A 133 -13.26 -6.98 6.93
C GLU A 133 -13.70 -7.84 5.73
N HIS A 134 -13.33 -7.45 4.49
CA HIS A 134 -13.66 -8.22 3.29
C HIS A 134 -13.00 -9.62 3.26
N LEU A 135 -11.86 -9.78 3.93
CA LEU A 135 -11.16 -11.05 4.05
C LEU A 135 -11.61 -11.87 5.26
N GLY A 136 -12.33 -11.26 6.20
CA GLY A 136 -12.75 -11.89 7.46
C GLY A 136 -11.58 -12.21 8.39
N ILE A 137 -10.54 -11.36 8.39
CA ILE A 137 -9.32 -11.53 9.21
C ILE A 137 -9.22 -10.41 10.24
N PRO A 138 -8.59 -10.66 11.42
CA PRO A 138 -8.35 -9.63 12.41
C PRO A 138 -7.37 -8.56 11.88
N GLN A 139 -7.48 -7.33 12.42
CA GLN A 139 -6.60 -6.23 12.06
C GLN A 139 -6.19 -5.42 13.29
N ILE A 140 -5.01 -4.79 13.20
CA ILE A 140 -4.49 -3.85 14.19
C ILE A 140 -4.09 -2.58 13.45
N SER A 141 -4.63 -1.44 13.88
CA SER A 141 -4.36 -0.13 13.28
C SER A 141 -3.38 0.70 14.12
N TYR A 142 -2.80 1.71 13.52
CA TYR A 142 -1.87 2.66 14.17
C TYR A 142 -0.66 1.98 14.80
N VAL A 143 -0.08 1.05 14.05
CA VAL A 143 1.08 0.28 14.47
C VAL A 143 2.34 1.16 14.42
N GLU A 144 3.06 1.24 15.54
CA GLU A 144 4.35 1.90 15.67
C GLU A 144 5.51 0.93 15.43
N ASN A 145 5.38 -0.28 15.94
CA ASN A 145 6.42 -1.31 15.82
C ASN A 145 5.79 -2.70 15.80
N ILE A 146 6.47 -3.61 15.11
CA ILE A 146 6.11 -5.01 15.01
C ILE A 146 7.36 -5.87 15.25
N GLN A 147 7.23 -6.92 16.04
CA GLN A 147 8.28 -7.91 16.33
C GLN A 147 7.70 -9.30 16.18
N VAL A 148 8.50 -10.24 15.69
CA VAL A 148 8.10 -11.65 15.54
C VAL A 148 8.66 -12.47 16.69
N GLU A 149 7.79 -13.16 17.43
CA GLU A 149 8.18 -14.09 18.50
C GLU A 149 7.58 -15.48 18.22
N GLY A 150 8.33 -16.31 17.52
CA GLY A 150 7.84 -17.61 17.06
C GLY A 150 6.67 -17.48 16.09
N GLU A 151 5.48 -17.94 16.50
CA GLU A 151 4.23 -17.82 15.71
C GLU A 151 3.39 -16.60 16.09
N THR A 152 3.89 -15.73 16.93
CA THR A 152 3.16 -14.57 17.46
C THR A 152 3.79 -13.27 16.96
N LEU A 153 2.96 -12.28 16.68
CA LEU A 153 3.39 -10.92 16.40
C LEU A 153 3.13 -10.04 17.63
N LEU A 154 4.19 -9.45 18.16
CA LEU A 154 4.07 -8.39 19.16
C LEU A 154 3.97 -7.05 18.47
N VAL A 155 2.88 -6.34 18.71
CA VAL A 155 2.57 -5.09 18.05
C VAL A 155 2.46 -3.98 19.08
N LYS A 156 3.27 -2.92 18.90
CA LYS A 156 3.15 -1.66 19.64
C LYS A 156 2.33 -0.69 18.79
N ARG A 157 1.36 -0.05 19.42
CA ARG A 157 0.51 0.99 18.78
C ARG A 157 0.39 2.24 19.66
#